data_37ada46b1340d72000d99b3969fc2228
#
_entry.id   37ada46b1340d72000d99b3969fc2228
#
_cell.length_a   1.000
_cell.length_b   1.000
_cell.length_c   1.000
_cell.angle_alpha   90.00
_cell.angle_beta   90.00
_cell.angle_gamma   90.00
#
_symmetry.space_group_name_H-M   'P 1'
#
loop_
_entity.id
_entity.type
_entity.pdbx_description
1 polymer ?
#
loop_
_entity_poly.entity_id
_entity_poly.type
_entity_poly.pdbx_seq_one_letter_code
_entity_poly.pdbx_strand_id
1 'polypeptide(L)'
;NRTLYPLQLLASYHLAFSQNGCNFSVPGAGKTSIVYGAYTYLKNLKNDDEKKVDNLLLIGPLSSFGPWQSEYKECFGTEPSCKRINGALNQKAKQSYFYEDDPCELTLISYASLVSVKDNVSYFLKSHRVMVVLDEAHKIKNTNGGITAQSIMELASLCNSRVVLTGTPAPNGYEDLYNLFHFIWPKNDVAKSTIAHLKEMSRTQGDTRAPALMKNLDPDFTATLYVTCHSD
;
A
#
# COMPACT_ATOMS: atom_id res chain seq x y z
N ASN A 1 11.69 20.75 -6.37
CA ASN A 1 11.15 19.80 -7.34
C ASN A 1 12.21 18.72 -7.58
N ARG A 2 11.98 17.55 -7.03
CA ARG A 2 12.87 16.39 -7.16
C ARG A 2 12.63 15.71 -8.51
N THR A 3 13.70 15.40 -9.23
CA THR A 3 13.64 14.56 -10.43
C THR A 3 13.79 13.10 -10.02
N LEU A 4 12.88 12.24 -10.44
CA LEU A 4 12.98 10.79 -10.21
C LEU A 4 14.08 10.20 -11.09
N TYR A 5 14.85 9.26 -10.54
CA TYR A 5 15.78 8.45 -11.33
C TYR A 5 15.01 7.56 -12.32
N PRO A 6 15.62 7.12 -13.43
CA PRO A 6 14.93 6.32 -14.44
C PRO A 6 14.19 5.10 -13.92
N LEU A 7 14.78 4.34 -12.99
CA LEU A 7 14.12 3.20 -12.35
C LEU A 7 12.96 3.61 -11.44
N GLN A 8 13.08 4.72 -10.72
CA GLN A 8 11.98 5.24 -9.90
C GLN A 8 10.82 5.71 -10.80
N LEU A 9 11.13 6.35 -11.92
CA LEU A 9 10.12 6.79 -12.89
C LEU A 9 9.39 5.58 -13.49
N LEU A 10 10.12 4.55 -13.90
CA LEU A 10 9.54 3.30 -14.40
C LEU A 10 8.63 2.65 -13.35
N ALA A 11 9.09 2.57 -12.10
CA ALA A 11 8.31 2.05 -10.99
C ALA A 11 7.06 2.88 -10.70
N SER A 12 7.14 4.22 -10.82
CA SER A 12 5.98 5.11 -10.67
C SER A 12 4.93 4.87 -11.76
N TYR A 13 5.36 4.75 -13.00
CA TYR A 13 4.46 4.41 -14.11
C TYR A 13 3.82 3.04 -13.91
N HIS A 14 4.60 2.05 -13.50
CA HIS A 14 4.07 0.72 -13.22
C HIS A 14 2.95 0.78 -12.18
N LEU A 15 3.16 1.44 -11.04
CA LEU A 15 2.13 1.61 -10.01
C LEU A 15 0.90 2.39 -10.52
N ALA A 16 1.11 3.43 -11.33
CA ALA A 16 0.03 4.24 -11.87
C ALA A 16 -0.83 3.44 -12.87
N PHE A 17 -0.21 2.70 -13.79
CA PHE A 17 -0.94 1.94 -14.81
C PHE A 17 -1.64 0.71 -14.23
N SER A 18 -1.00 0.00 -13.30
CA SER A 18 -1.60 -1.16 -12.63
C SER A 18 -2.68 -0.77 -11.62
N GLN A 19 -2.65 0.45 -11.08
CA GLN A 19 -3.47 0.96 -9.97
C GLN A 19 -3.34 0.17 -8.66
N ASN A 20 -3.03 -1.11 -8.76
CA ASN A 20 -2.91 -2.02 -7.62
C ASN A 20 -1.57 -2.73 -7.73
N GLY A 21 -0.63 -2.41 -6.87
CA GLY A 21 0.72 -2.94 -7.01
C GLY A 21 1.51 -3.01 -5.72
N CYS A 22 2.53 -3.86 -5.74
CA CYS A 22 3.50 -4.00 -4.67
C CYS A 22 4.83 -3.39 -5.09
N ASN A 23 5.46 -2.65 -4.19
CA ASN A 23 6.84 -2.22 -4.35
C ASN A 23 7.69 -2.86 -3.24
N PHE A 24 8.45 -3.86 -3.61
CA PHE A 24 9.32 -4.63 -2.72
C PHE A 24 10.79 -4.19 -2.81
N SER A 25 11.05 -2.99 -3.30
CA SER A 25 12.39 -2.43 -3.35
C SER A 25 13.03 -2.38 -1.97
N VAL A 26 14.34 -2.48 -1.95
CA VAL A 26 15.15 -2.37 -0.72
C VAL A 26 14.94 -1.03 0.01
N PRO A 27 15.23 -0.95 1.31
CA PRO A 27 15.28 0.34 2.02
C PRO A 27 16.21 1.32 1.30
N GLY A 28 15.81 2.59 1.22
CA GLY A 28 16.58 3.62 0.53
C GLY A 28 16.35 3.75 -0.98
N ALA A 29 15.63 2.84 -1.63
CA ALA A 29 15.33 2.91 -3.07
C ALA A 29 14.38 4.08 -3.47
N GLY A 30 13.88 4.85 -2.50
CA GLY A 30 12.98 5.97 -2.76
C GLY A 30 11.53 5.55 -3.00
N LYS A 31 11.05 4.50 -2.30
CA LYS A 31 9.66 4.01 -2.43
C LYS A 31 8.61 5.10 -2.28
N THR A 32 8.82 6.05 -1.37
CA THR A 32 7.92 7.17 -1.14
C THR A 32 7.83 8.09 -2.35
N SER A 33 8.98 8.47 -2.95
CA SER A 33 9.04 9.26 -4.18
C SER A 33 8.36 8.56 -5.34
N ILE A 34 8.52 7.24 -5.46
CA ILE A 34 7.87 6.40 -6.47
C ILE A 34 6.35 6.48 -6.33
N VAL A 35 5.83 6.38 -5.10
CA VAL A 35 4.39 6.49 -4.86
C VAL A 35 3.88 7.89 -5.17
N TYR A 36 4.60 8.94 -4.79
CA TYR A 36 4.22 10.32 -5.13
C TYR A 36 4.21 10.55 -6.64
N GLY A 37 5.13 9.94 -7.39
CA GLY A 37 5.10 9.95 -8.85
C GLY A 37 3.83 9.31 -9.42
N ALA A 38 3.48 8.12 -8.95
CA ALA A 38 2.26 7.42 -9.35
C ALA A 38 0.99 8.20 -8.94
N TYR A 39 0.94 8.70 -7.71
CA TYR A 39 -0.15 9.52 -7.20
C TYR A 39 -0.37 10.77 -8.05
N THR A 40 0.71 11.50 -8.37
CA THR A 40 0.64 12.69 -9.22
C THR A 40 0.06 12.38 -10.59
N TYR A 41 0.47 11.28 -11.20
CA TYR A 41 -0.09 10.86 -12.49
C TYR A 41 -1.60 10.61 -12.37
N LEU A 42 -2.04 9.79 -11.41
CA LEU A 42 -3.45 9.45 -11.22
C LEU A 42 -4.30 10.66 -10.82
N LYS A 43 -3.77 11.58 -10.00
CA LYS A 43 -4.45 12.81 -9.59
C LYS A 43 -4.70 13.73 -10.77
N ASN A 44 -3.81 13.79 -11.75
CA ASN A 44 -3.93 14.67 -12.92
C ASN A 44 -4.74 14.06 -14.08
N LEU A 45 -5.29 12.86 -13.92
CA LEU A 45 -6.23 12.29 -14.90
C LEU A 45 -7.51 13.15 -14.98
N LYS A 46 -8.26 13.00 -16.07
CA LYS A 46 -9.54 13.69 -16.24
C LYS A 46 -10.54 13.25 -15.17
N ASN A 47 -11.50 14.11 -14.86
CA ASN A 47 -12.48 13.83 -13.79
C ASN A 47 -13.40 12.62 -14.08
N ASP A 48 -13.58 12.28 -15.33
CA ASP A 48 -14.35 11.12 -15.82
C ASP A 48 -13.51 9.83 -15.90
N ASP A 49 -12.20 9.89 -15.65
CA ASP A 49 -11.34 8.70 -15.63
C ASP A 49 -11.56 7.91 -14.32
N GLU A 50 -11.90 6.64 -14.46
CA GLU A 50 -12.15 5.74 -13.32
C GLU A 50 -10.92 5.52 -12.43
N LYS A 51 -9.71 5.69 -12.99
CA LYS A 51 -8.45 5.54 -12.28
C LYS A 51 -8.04 6.77 -11.47
N LYS A 52 -8.71 7.90 -11.68
CA LYS A 52 -8.38 9.13 -10.98
C LYS A 52 -8.49 8.97 -9.47
N VAL A 53 -7.53 9.55 -8.77
CA VAL A 53 -7.54 9.68 -7.31
C VAL A 53 -7.39 11.15 -6.93
N ASP A 54 -7.97 11.54 -5.81
CA ASP A 54 -7.90 12.94 -5.31
C ASP A 54 -7.11 13.00 -4.00
N ASN A 55 -7.17 11.95 -3.19
CA ASN A 55 -6.54 11.88 -1.87
C ASN A 55 -5.60 10.67 -1.76
N LEU A 56 -4.60 10.80 -0.89
CA LEU A 56 -3.69 9.73 -0.53
C LEU A 56 -3.85 9.39 0.96
N LEU A 57 -4.17 8.14 1.26
CA LEU A 57 -4.24 7.59 2.61
C LEU A 57 -3.06 6.65 2.84
N LEU A 58 -2.12 7.06 3.70
CA LEU A 58 -1.03 6.22 4.16
C LEU A 58 -1.43 5.50 5.44
N ILE A 59 -1.36 4.19 5.43
CA ILE A 59 -1.48 3.33 6.60
C ILE A 59 -0.08 2.78 6.92
N GLY A 60 0.50 3.19 8.03
CA GLY A 60 1.89 2.84 8.35
C GLY A 60 2.26 3.01 9.82
N PRO A 61 3.51 2.71 10.18
CA PRO A 61 4.03 3.01 11.51
C PRO A 61 4.19 4.52 11.72
N LEU A 62 4.14 4.97 12.97
CA LEU A 62 4.30 6.39 13.31
C LEU A 62 5.64 6.97 12.80
N SER A 63 6.68 6.14 12.75
CA SER A 63 7.99 6.52 12.24
C SER A 63 8.01 6.91 10.76
N SER A 64 7.03 6.45 9.98
CA SER A 64 6.91 6.82 8.56
C SER A 64 6.34 8.22 8.35
N PHE A 65 5.59 8.78 9.30
CA PHE A 65 4.83 10.02 9.10
C PHE A 65 5.71 11.23 8.75
N GLY A 66 6.79 11.40 9.51
CA GLY A 66 7.77 12.47 9.23
C GLY A 66 8.42 12.33 7.85
N PRO A 67 9.03 11.19 7.55
CA PRO A 67 9.62 10.92 6.24
C PRO A 67 8.66 11.15 5.07
N TRP A 68 7.39 10.73 5.17
CA TRP A 68 6.41 10.96 4.11
C TRP A 68 6.11 12.44 3.88
N GLN A 69 5.97 13.24 4.93
CA GLN A 69 5.77 14.68 4.79
C GLN A 69 7.01 15.40 4.24
N SER A 70 8.20 15.04 4.74
CA SER A 70 9.46 15.62 4.24
C SER A 70 9.67 15.29 2.76
N GLU A 71 9.41 14.05 2.35
CA GLU A 71 9.54 13.64 0.95
C GLU A 71 8.50 14.34 0.05
N TYR A 72 7.28 14.60 0.56
CA TYR A 72 6.30 15.41 -0.17
C TYR A 72 6.87 16.78 -0.49
N LYS A 73 7.44 17.47 0.51
CA LYS A 73 8.05 18.78 0.34
C LYS A 73 9.21 18.76 -0.66
N GLU A 74 10.06 17.72 -0.62
CA GLU A 74 11.15 17.53 -1.59
C GLU A 74 10.63 17.33 -3.02
N CYS A 75 9.58 16.55 -3.19
CA CYS A 75 9.00 16.26 -4.51
C CYS A 75 8.28 17.48 -5.11
N PHE A 76 7.48 18.18 -4.32
CA PHE A 76 6.55 19.20 -4.81
C PHE A 76 6.97 20.64 -4.48
N GLY A 77 7.93 20.85 -3.59
CA GLY A 77 8.40 22.17 -3.17
C GLY A 77 7.46 22.90 -2.20
N THR A 78 6.40 22.27 -1.75
CA THR A 78 5.39 22.80 -0.83
C THR A 78 5.06 21.80 0.27
N GLU A 79 4.61 22.30 1.42
CA GLU A 79 4.07 21.44 2.47
C GLU A 79 2.75 20.83 2.03
N PRO A 80 2.48 19.53 2.33
CA PRO A 80 1.19 18.94 2.03
C PRO A 80 0.09 19.51 2.94
N SER A 81 -1.13 19.63 2.44
CA SER A 81 -2.32 19.58 3.29
C SER A 81 -2.36 18.17 3.92
N CYS A 82 -2.11 18.07 5.23
CA CYS A 82 -1.86 16.78 5.87
C CYS A 82 -2.56 16.61 7.21
N LYS A 83 -3.19 15.47 7.41
CA LYS A 83 -3.76 15.04 8.68
C LYS A 83 -3.08 13.79 9.22
N ARG A 84 -2.61 13.85 10.46
CA ARG A 84 -2.06 12.69 11.18
C ARG A 84 -3.11 12.12 12.13
N ILE A 85 -3.47 10.85 11.95
CA ILE A 85 -4.42 10.11 12.76
C ILE A 85 -3.64 9.06 13.59
N ASN A 86 -3.40 9.39 14.85
CA ASN A 86 -2.61 8.54 15.76
C ASN A 86 -3.16 8.58 17.20
N GLY A 87 -2.47 7.96 18.12
CA GLY A 87 -2.87 7.90 19.53
C GLY A 87 -2.99 9.25 20.25
N ALA A 88 -2.37 10.32 19.71
CA ALA A 88 -2.46 11.65 20.31
C ALA A 88 -3.82 12.33 20.10
N LEU A 89 -4.58 11.94 19.08
CA LEU A 89 -5.93 12.44 18.85
C LEU A 89 -6.95 11.68 19.69
N ASN A 90 -7.94 12.39 20.25
CA ASN A 90 -9.07 11.74 20.88
C ASN A 90 -9.95 11.02 19.84
N GLN A 91 -10.75 10.05 20.29
CA GLN A 91 -11.53 9.19 19.41
C GLN A 91 -12.54 9.99 18.55
N LYS A 92 -13.20 10.98 19.13
CA LYS A 92 -14.17 11.82 18.41
C LYS A 92 -13.51 12.58 17.24
N ALA A 93 -12.33 13.17 17.49
CA ALA A 93 -11.59 13.91 16.46
C ALA A 93 -11.09 13.00 15.34
N LYS A 94 -10.69 11.75 15.67
CA LYS A 94 -10.35 10.76 14.65
C LYS A 94 -11.53 10.40 13.76
N GLN A 95 -12.68 10.18 14.37
CA GLN A 95 -13.90 9.78 13.66
C GLN A 95 -14.44 10.90 12.79
N SER A 96 -14.57 12.13 13.33
CA SER A 96 -15.16 13.27 12.62
C SER A 96 -14.39 13.64 11.35
N TYR A 97 -13.06 13.50 11.35
CA TYR A 97 -12.24 13.81 10.19
C TYR A 97 -12.66 13.05 8.92
N PHE A 98 -13.04 11.79 9.03
CA PHE A 98 -13.39 10.96 7.88
C PHE A 98 -14.77 11.27 7.28
N TYR A 99 -15.49 12.25 7.83
CA TYR A 99 -16.76 12.77 7.31
C TYR A 99 -16.62 14.16 6.72
N GLU A 100 -15.41 14.73 6.66
CA GLU A 100 -15.16 16.04 6.04
C GLU A 100 -15.35 15.95 4.52
N ASP A 101 -16.06 16.92 3.93
CA ASP A 101 -16.28 16.99 2.49
C ASP A 101 -15.01 17.36 1.71
N ASP A 102 -14.12 18.14 2.34
CA ASP A 102 -12.82 18.55 1.78
C ASP A 102 -11.68 18.09 2.70
N PRO A 103 -11.35 16.81 2.68
CA PRO A 103 -10.30 16.26 3.51
C PRO A 103 -8.91 16.66 3.02
N CYS A 104 -7.92 16.60 3.91
CA CYS A 104 -6.52 16.82 3.53
C CYS A 104 -6.09 15.91 2.39
N GLU A 105 -5.23 16.44 1.51
CA GLU A 105 -4.66 15.66 0.40
C GLU A 105 -3.92 14.42 0.87
N LEU A 106 -3.15 14.55 1.98
CA LEU A 106 -2.38 13.48 2.58
C LEU A 106 -2.93 13.13 3.97
N THR A 107 -3.48 11.95 4.13
CA THR A 107 -3.88 11.42 5.43
C THR A 107 -2.91 10.33 5.87
N LEU A 108 -2.33 10.48 7.06
CA LEU A 108 -1.40 9.53 7.66
C LEU A 108 -2.07 8.88 8.87
N ILE A 109 -2.31 7.57 8.82
CA ILE A 109 -2.95 6.83 9.91
C ILE A 109 -2.08 5.67 10.39
N SER A 110 -1.95 5.52 11.71
CA SER A 110 -1.24 4.37 12.26
C SER A 110 -2.10 3.11 12.18
N TYR A 111 -1.46 1.94 12.05
CA TYR A 111 -2.15 0.65 12.06
C TYR A 111 -3.09 0.47 13.26
N ALA A 112 -2.64 0.86 14.45
CA ALA A 112 -3.46 0.77 15.65
C ALA A 112 -4.66 1.74 15.62
N SER A 113 -4.48 2.95 15.11
CA SER A 113 -5.59 3.92 14.99
C SER A 113 -6.61 3.49 13.93
N LEU A 114 -6.16 2.88 12.83
CA LEU A 114 -7.04 2.36 11.79
C LEU A 114 -8.08 1.39 12.36
N VAL A 115 -7.65 0.44 13.19
CA VAL A 115 -8.55 -0.53 13.82
C VAL A 115 -9.67 0.18 14.60
N SER A 116 -9.36 1.26 15.30
CA SER A 116 -10.32 1.99 16.14
C SER A 116 -11.32 2.85 15.36
N VAL A 117 -11.05 3.14 14.08
CA VAL A 117 -11.90 3.99 13.21
C VAL A 117 -12.19 3.35 11.85
N LYS A 118 -12.11 2.03 11.77
CA LYS A 118 -12.26 1.29 10.50
C LYS A 118 -13.53 1.66 9.75
N ASP A 119 -14.66 1.75 10.44
CA ASP A 119 -15.96 2.05 9.82
C ASP A 119 -16.01 3.48 9.26
N ASN A 120 -15.35 4.43 9.94
CA ASN A 120 -15.23 5.81 9.47
C ASN A 120 -14.32 5.88 8.23
N VAL A 121 -13.21 5.13 8.22
CA VAL A 121 -12.36 4.99 7.03
C VAL A 121 -13.14 4.31 5.89
N SER A 122 -13.98 3.32 6.16
CA SER A 122 -14.85 2.72 5.14
C SER A 122 -15.77 3.74 4.49
N TYR A 123 -16.37 4.64 5.28
CA TYR A 123 -17.18 5.73 4.76
C TYR A 123 -16.34 6.65 3.86
N PHE A 124 -15.18 7.08 4.33
CA PHE A 124 -14.24 7.94 3.60
C PHE A 124 -13.86 7.35 2.24
N LEU A 125 -13.51 6.05 2.19
CA LEU A 125 -13.15 5.36 0.95
C LEU A 125 -14.31 5.22 -0.04
N LYS A 126 -15.55 5.20 0.45
CA LYS A 126 -16.76 5.19 -0.40
C LYS A 126 -17.12 6.57 -0.94
N SER A 127 -16.78 7.62 -0.22
CA SER A 127 -17.15 9.01 -0.53
C SER A 127 -16.11 9.75 -1.36
N HIS A 128 -14.85 9.29 -1.34
CA HIS A 128 -13.72 9.94 -1.99
C HIS A 128 -12.92 8.97 -2.86
N ARG A 129 -12.23 9.50 -3.86
CA ARG A 129 -11.32 8.73 -4.73
C ARG A 129 -9.92 8.68 -4.10
N VAL A 130 -9.61 7.59 -3.44
CA VAL A 130 -8.45 7.49 -2.57
C VAL A 130 -7.45 6.44 -3.07
N MET A 131 -6.18 6.85 -3.18
CA MET A 131 -5.06 5.92 -3.24
C MET A 131 -4.69 5.50 -1.81
N VAL A 132 -4.78 4.22 -1.52
CA VAL A 132 -4.40 3.65 -0.21
C VAL A 132 -3.03 3.01 -0.30
N VAL A 133 -2.13 3.40 0.59
CA VAL A 133 -0.76 2.89 0.67
C VAL A 133 -0.55 2.20 2.02
N LEU A 134 -0.12 0.95 1.99
CA LEU A 134 0.36 0.25 3.16
C LEU A 134 1.88 0.35 3.22
N ASP A 135 2.40 1.12 4.18
CA ASP A 135 3.84 1.23 4.40
C ASP A 135 4.30 0.28 5.50
N GLU A 136 5.49 -0.30 5.31
CA GLU A 136 5.99 -1.38 6.16
C GLU A 136 4.96 -2.50 6.33
N ALA A 137 4.41 -2.94 5.21
CA ALA A 137 3.26 -3.85 5.15
C ALA A 137 3.53 -5.25 5.75
N HIS A 138 4.77 -5.56 6.15
CA HIS A 138 5.05 -6.73 6.98
C HIS A 138 4.24 -6.76 8.30
N LYS A 139 3.65 -5.63 8.71
CA LYS A 139 2.75 -5.52 9.87
C LYS A 139 1.44 -6.30 9.72
N ILE A 140 1.00 -6.59 8.49
CA ILE A 140 -0.27 -7.29 8.23
C ILE A 140 -0.09 -8.77 7.83
N LYS A 141 1.13 -9.30 7.91
CA LYS A 141 1.46 -10.67 7.49
C LYS A 141 0.88 -11.76 8.40
N ASN A 142 0.40 -11.39 9.59
CA ASN A 142 -0.13 -12.38 10.53
C ASN A 142 -1.37 -13.08 9.97
N THR A 143 -1.16 -14.25 9.40
CA THR A 143 -2.19 -15.13 8.81
C THR A 143 -3.11 -15.76 9.86
N ASN A 144 -2.80 -15.62 11.15
CA ASN A 144 -3.62 -16.14 12.25
C ASN A 144 -4.77 -15.19 12.65
N GLY A 145 -5.17 -14.27 11.75
CA GLY A 145 -6.36 -13.44 11.94
C GLY A 145 -6.17 -12.24 12.87
N GLY A 146 -5.01 -11.62 12.86
CA GLY A 146 -4.80 -10.37 13.62
C GLY A 146 -5.82 -9.30 13.22
N ILE A 147 -6.44 -8.65 14.22
CA ILE A 147 -7.48 -7.63 14.03
C ILE A 147 -7.07 -6.56 13.00
N THR A 148 -5.80 -6.19 12.98
CA THR A 148 -5.26 -5.21 12.03
C THR A 148 -5.33 -5.72 10.59
N ALA A 149 -4.89 -6.96 10.34
CA ALA A 149 -4.94 -7.55 9.00
C ALA A 149 -6.40 -7.69 8.52
N GLN A 150 -7.28 -8.19 9.37
CA GLN A 150 -8.70 -8.31 9.06
C GLN A 150 -9.32 -6.95 8.71
N SER A 151 -9.07 -5.91 9.53
CA SER A 151 -9.56 -4.55 9.27
C SER A 151 -9.11 -4.01 7.92
N ILE A 152 -7.86 -4.26 7.52
CA ILE A 152 -7.32 -3.83 6.24
C ILE A 152 -7.94 -4.61 5.07
N MET A 153 -8.13 -5.92 5.22
CA MET A 153 -8.77 -6.73 4.19
C MET A 153 -10.22 -6.31 3.91
N GLU A 154 -10.96 -5.93 4.95
CA GLU A 154 -12.32 -5.41 4.79
C GLU A 154 -12.36 -4.09 4.01
N LEU A 155 -11.34 -3.24 4.14
CA LEU A 155 -11.22 -1.98 3.41
C LEU A 155 -10.74 -2.16 1.96
N ALA A 156 -10.07 -3.27 1.65
CA ALA A 156 -9.39 -3.45 0.37
C ALA A 156 -10.31 -3.26 -0.85
N SER A 157 -11.53 -3.79 -0.80
CA SER A 157 -12.49 -3.68 -1.90
C SER A 157 -13.07 -2.28 -2.12
N LEU A 158 -12.85 -1.36 -1.17
CA LEU A 158 -13.35 0.02 -1.20
C LEU A 158 -12.35 1.00 -1.80
N CYS A 159 -11.08 0.59 -1.98
CA CYS A 159 -10.02 1.46 -2.46
C CYS A 159 -10.06 1.58 -3.98
N ASN A 160 -9.87 2.80 -4.51
CA ASN A 160 -9.70 3.05 -5.94
C ASN A 160 -8.32 2.58 -6.45
N SER A 161 -7.30 2.80 -5.65
CA SER A 161 -5.93 2.37 -5.93
C SER A 161 -5.29 1.81 -4.66
N ARG A 162 -4.52 0.74 -4.77
CA ARG A 162 -3.88 0.04 -3.65
C ARG A 162 -2.40 -0.14 -3.90
N VAL A 163 -1.58 0.28 -2.95
CA VAL A 163 -0.13 0.12 -3.01
C VAL A 163 0.38 -0.52 -1.73
N VAL A 164 1.25 -1.50 -1.87
CA VAL A 164 1.92 -2.18 -0.76
C VAL A 164 3.41 -1.89 -0.84
N LEU A 165 3.97 -1.38 0.25
CA LEU A 165 5.40 -1.11 0.38
C LEU A 165 5.99 -1.97 1.49
N THR A 166 7.03 -2.74 1.17
CA THR A 166 7.84 -3.45 2.15
C THR A 166 9.18 -3.86 1.56
N GLY A 167 10.25 -3.69 2.31
CA GLY A 167 11.57 -4.21 1.94
C GLY A 167 11.75 -5.71 2.24
N THR A 168 10.82 -6.30 3.00
CA THR A 168 10.87 -7.70 3.44
C THR A 168 9.53 -8.39 3.17
N PRO A 169 9.20 -8.74 1.91
CA PRO A 169 7.89 -9.26 1.56
C PRO A 169 7.57 -10.63 2.17
N ALA A 170 8.54 -11.51 2.33
CA ALA A 170 8.34 -12.88 2.80
C ALA A 170 9.46 -13.35 3.76
N PRO A 171 9.66 -12.67 4.94
CA PRO A 171 10.76 -13.01 5.85
C PRO A 171 10.60 -14.39 6.52
N ASN A 172 9.39 -14.90 6.69
CA ASN A 172 9.12 -16.19 7.32
C ASN A 172 8.74 -17.27 6.30
N GLY A 173 8.33 -16.89 5.10
CA GLY A 173 7.90 -17.79 4.05
C GLY A 173 6.84 -17.19 3.14
N TYR A 174 6.37 -17.97 2.17
CA TYR A 174 5.42 -17.53 1.15
C TYR A 174 4.03 -17.20 1.71
N GLU A 175 3.66 -17.75 2.86
CA GLU A 175 2.43 -17.39 3.57
C GLU A 175 2.35 -15.91 3.94
N ASP A 176 3.50 -15.23 4.08
CA ASP A 176 3.55 -13.80 4.35
C ASP A 176 2.98 -12.97 3.19
N LEU A 177 3.05 -13.49 1.97
CA LEU A 177 2.53 -12.83 0.77
C LEU A 177 1.01 -12.91 0.67
N TYR A 178 0.37 -13.87 1.36
CA TYR A 178 -1.06 -14.11 1.26
C TYR A 178 -1.87 -12.82 1.50
N ASN A 179 -1.70 -12.20 2.66
CA ASN A 179 -2.44 -10.97 3.01
C ASN A 179 -2.08 -9.78 2.11
N LEU A 180 -0.81 -9.67 1.67
CA LEU A 180 -0.38 -8.59 0.78
C LEU A 180 -1.12 -8.70 -0.56
N PHE A 181 -1.19 -9.88 -1.14
CA PHE A 181 -1.87 -10.10 -2.41
C PHE A 181 -3.39 -10.01 -2.30
N HIS A 182 -3.98 -10.50 -1.22
CA HIS A 182 -5.41 -10.32 -0.96
C HIS A 182 -5.80 -8.84 -0.79
N PHE A 183 -4.92 -8.01 -0.24
CA PHE A 183 -5.15 -6.57 -0.21
C PHE A 183 -5.12 -5.95 -1.61
N ILE A 184 -4.12 -6.32 -2.43
CA ILE A 184 -3.97 -5.79 -3.79
C ILE A 184 -5.11 -6.26 -4.71
N TRP A 185 -5.51 -7.53 -4.62
CA TRP A 185 -6.57 -8.13 -5.45
C TRP A 185 -7.67 -8.80 -4.62
N PRO A 186 -8.51 -8.03 -3.93
CA PRO A 186 -9.50 -8.57 -2.97
C PRO A 186 -10.60 -9.43 -3.59
N LYS A 187 -10.78 -9.35 -4.92
CA LYS A 187 -11.82 -10.11 -5.66
C LYS A 187 -11.26 -11.32 -6.42
N ASN A 188 -9.93 -11.44 -6.48
CA ASN A 188 -9.28 -12.53 -7.19
C ASN A 188 -8.78 -13.56 -6.20
N ASP A 189 -9.06 -14.82 -6.50
CA ASP A 189 -8.47 -15.95 -5.79
C ASP A 189 -7.01 -16.14 -6.26
N VAL A 190 -6.19 -15.10 -6.01
CA VAL A 190 -4.82 -14.99 -6.52
C VAL A 190 -3.94 -16.09 -5.96
N ALA A 191 -4.15 -16.46 -4.70
CA ALA A 191 -3.52 -17.62 -4.12
C ALA A 191 -4.50 -18.79 -4.20
N LYS A 192 -4.54 -19.53 -5.31
CA LYS A 192 -5.28 -20.80 -5.44
C LYS A 192 -4.84 -21.85 -4.41
N SER A 193 -4.08 -21.42 -3.42
CA SER A 193 -3.50 -22.23 -2.36
C SER A 193 -3.97 -21.73 -1.02
N THR A 194 -4.33 -22.64 -0.14
CA THR A 194 -4.63 -22.33 1.26
C THR A 194 -3.37 -21.89 2.00
N ILE A 195 -3.54 -21.12 3.08
CA ILE A 195 -2.42 -20.73 3.97
C ILE A 195 -1.65 -21.97 4.45
N ALA A 196 -2.35 -23.08 4.72
CA ALA A 196 -1.72 -24.33 5.13
C ALA A 196 -0.77 -24.89 4.06
N HIS A 197 -1.20 -24.86 2.79
CA HIS A 197 -0.38 -25.29 1.67
C HIS A 197 0.84 -24.39 1.43
N LEU A 198 0.66 -23.05 1.56
CA LEU A 198 1.78 -22.11 1.48
C LEU A 198 2.81 -22.33 2.59
N LYS A 199 2.36 -22.62 3.82
CA LYS A 199 3.24 -22.96 4.95
C LYS A 199 4.00 -24.25 4.71
N GLU A 200 3.36 -25.27 4.14
CA GLU A 200 4.01 -26.53 3.77
C GLU A 200 5.10 -26.30 2.73
N MET A 201 4.81 -25.55 1.65
CA MET A 201 5.80 -25.18 0.63
C MET A 201 7.00 -24.42 1.22
N SER A 202 6.76 -23.50 2.15
CA SER A 202 7.83 -22.72 2.79
C SER A 202 8.76 -23.57 3.67
N ARG A 203 8.27 -24.68 4.20
CA ARG A 203 9.05 -25.59 5.07
C ARG A 203 9.85 -26.64 4.30
N THR A 204 9.50 -26.88 3.05
CA THR A 204 10.15 -27.91 2.22
C THR A 204 11.38 -27.31 1.53
N GLN A 205 12.55 -27.66 2.00
CA GLN A 205 13.81 -27.18 1.40
C GLN A 205 13.94 -27.68 -0.04
N GLY A 206 14.20 -26.76 -0.99
CA GLY A 206 14.31 -27.07 -2.42
C GLY A 206 12.98 -27.22 -3.15
N ASP A 207 11.86 -26.82 -2.53
CA ASP A 207 10.55 -26.84 -3.20
C ASP A 207 10.51 -25.84 -4.35
N THR A 208 10.44 -26.37 -5.59
CA THR A 208 10.34 -25.59 -6.82
C THR A 208 8.91 -25.10 -7.11
N ARG A 209 7.89 -25.58 -6.37
CA ARG A 209 6.48 -25.18 -6.56
C ARG A 209 6.26 -23.72 -6.21
N ALA A 210 6.99 -23.18 -5.22
CA ALA A 210 6.87 -21.80 -4.79
C ALA A 210 7.38 -20.81 -5.84
N PRO A 211 8.58 -20.97 -6.45
CA PRO A 211 8.97 -20.20 -7.62
C PRO A 211 8.02 -20.38 -8.81
N ALA A 212 7.49 -21.60 -9.02
CA ALA A 212 6.51 -21.86 -10.07
C ALA A 212 5.16 -21.20 -9.77
N LEU A 213 4.70 -21.16 -8.52
CA LEU A 213 3.52 -20.43 -8.10
C LEU A 213 3.70 -18.93 -8.34
N MET A 214 4.85 -18.37 -7.97
CA MET A 214 5.20 -16.98 -8.23
C MET A 214 5.30 -16.67 -9.73
N LYS A 215 5.68 -17.65 -10.55
CA LYS A 215 5.81 -17.52 -12.00
C LYS A 215 4.50 -17.80 -12.76
N ASN A 216 3.60 -18.60 -12.17
CA ASN A 216 2.27 -18.94 -12.70
C ASN A 216 1.15 -18.05 -12.14
N LEU A 217 1.47 -17.16 -11.22
CA LEU A 217 0.62 -16.03 -10.93
C LEU A 217 0.62 -15.20 -12.21
N ASP A 218 -0.37 -15.46 -13.04
CA ASP A 218 -0.80 -14.95 -14.32
C ASP A 218 0.08 -13.84 -14.98
N PRO A 219 0.25 -13.76 -16.31
CA PRO A 219 0.89 -12.66 -17.02
C PRO A 219 0.36 -11.27 -16.66
N ASP A 220 -0.83 -11.15 -16.08
CA ASP A 220 -1.32 -9.94 -15.39
C ASP A 220 -0.55 -9.61 -14.10
N PHE A 221 0.39 -10.44 -13.68
CA PHE A 221 1.28 -10.28 -12.52
C PHE A 221 2.39 -9.24 -12.71
N THR A 222 2.32 -8.44 -13.72
CA THR A 222 3.15 -7.24 -13.90
C THR A 222 3.00 -6.20 -12.80
N ALA A 223 2.10 -6.44 -11.83
CA ALA A 223 1.88 -5.55 -10.69
C ALA A 223 2.90 -5.68 -9.54
N THR A 224 3.86 -6.61 -9.61
CA THR A 224 4.88 -6.75 -8.58
C THR A 224 6.24 -6.33 -9.12
N LEU A 225 6.74 -5.18 -8.68
CA LEU A 225 8.05 -4.67 -9.08
C LEU A 225 9.10 -5.08 -8.05
N TYR A 226 10.06 -5.90 -8.46
CA TYR A 226 11.30 -6.13 -7.72
C TYR A 226 12.39 -5.17 -8.23
N VAL A 227 12.71 -4.15 -7.47
CA VAL A 227 13.89 -3.33 -7.72
C VAL A 227 15.00 -3.82 -6.79
N THR A 228 15.91 -4.63 -7.31
CA THR A 228 17.17 -4.95 -6.64
C THR A 228 18.16 -3.85 -7.01
N CYS A 229 18.47 -2.96 -6.07
CA CYS A 229 19.66 -2.14 -6.20
C CYS A 229 20.86 -3.02 -5.81
N HIS A 230 21.63 -3.49 -6.78
CA HIS A 230 23.01 -3.90 -6.51
C HIS A 230 23.79 -2.61 -6.29
N SER A 231 24.31 -2.42 -5.08
CA SER A 231 25.37 -1.47 -4.81
C SER A 231 26.65 -2.08 -5.40
N ASP A 232 27.14 -1.50 -6.50
CA ASP A 232 28.53 -1.65 -6.91
C ASP A 232 29.44 -0.86 -5.96
#